data_2b2919de3e88aa3add23d16cc4bac92b
#
_entry.id   2b2919de3e88aa3add23d16cc4bac92b
#
_cell.length_a   1.000
_cell.length_b   1.000
_cell.length_c   1.000
_cell.angle_alpha   90.00
_cell.angle_beta   90.00
_cell.angle_gamma   90.00
#
_symmetry.space_group_name_H-M   'P 1'
#
loop_
_entity.id
_entity.type
_entity.pdbx_description
1 polymer ?
#
loop_
_entity_poly.entity_id
_entity_poly.type
_entity_poly.pdbx_seq_one_letter_code
_entity_poly.pdbx_strand_id
1 'polypeptide(L)'
;MIALSRPSRRAAAVGAFTVSAALGAALLVTSPFTATAAGPGELRIHDIQGNTRVSPHVGEQVTDVAGIVTGVRAYGSRGFWIQDPRPDDDPATSEGIFVFTNAAPAVAVGDAVTVSGTVTEYYYGGAARGDTSLTQISRPTVSVVSSGNELPAPVVLDADAIPAAYAPEGDPADGGSIEKLPLQPEKYALDLYASLEGMNVRIEDAAITGPSTAYYELWVTLQPEVNATSRGGTRYASYDDPNPGRLKVESLVPVAQQPFPTANTGDTLGGATEGPLDYDEFGGYLLAARELGTVVPGGTEPETTRAQDRKELAVAAYNVENLNPSNDQAKFDRLAAGVVHHLASPDIVALEEIQDDSGPVDDGTVTADVTLTRFTDAIVAAGGPRYAWRGIDPEDGRDGGQPGGNIRNVFLFNPDRVSFTDRPGGDATTATSVVKQRGKAALTHSPGRVDPANPAWDSSRKPLAGEFSFRGTPVIVIANHFNSKGGDQSLYSRYQPPTRSSEVQRLAQAESVNAFVRDILRVQKNAQVVVLGDINDFEFSATTDALTAGGVLRSAVFSLPADERYTYIFNGNAQVLDQTLVSPGIKKFDYDIVHINSEFADQASDHDPQIIRFKP
;
A
#
# COMPACT_ATOMS: atom_id res chain seq x y z
N MET A 1 -13.71 11.22 28.56
CA MET A 1 -14.26 12.54 28.95
C MET A 1 -13.10 13.45 29.34
N ILE A 2 -12.46 14.09 28.37
CA ILE A 2 -11.54 15.22 28.63
C ILE A 2 -11.92 16.31 27.63
N ALA A 3 -12.45 17.39 28.18
CA ALA A 3 -12.92 18.53 27.44
C ALA A 3 -11.74 19.40 27.00
N LEU A 4 -11.65 19.69 25.71
CA LEU A 4 -10.75 20.70 25.16
C LEU A 4 -11.50 22.03 25.06
N SER A 5 -11.08 22.99 25.90
CA SER A 5 -11.54 24.37 25.93
C SER A 5 -10.99 25.16 24.76
N ARG A 6 -11.88 25.89 24.05
CA ARG A 6 -11.55 26.88 23.02
C ARG A 6 -10.97 28.15 23.67
N PRO A 7 -9.95 28.78 23.10
CA PRO A 7 -9.57 30.12 23.47
C PRO A 7 -10.35 31.15 22.65
N SER A 8 -10.83 32.18 23.37
CA SER A 8 -11.59 33.33 22.90
C SER A 8 -10.77 34.31 22.04
N ARG A 9 -11.38 34.82 20.99
CA ARG A 9 -10.88 35.93 20.18
C ARG A 9 -10.81 37.22 21.01
N ARG A 10 -9.64 37.85 21.06
CA ARG A 10 -9.51 39.29 21.40
C ARG A 10 -9.02 40.02 20.15
N ALA A 11 -9.80 41.02 19.77
CA ALA A 11 -9.47 42.01 18.76
C ALA A 11 -8.37 42.92 19.29
N ALA A 12 -7.35 43.20 18.47
CA ALA A 12 -6.38 44.26 18.73
C ALA A 12 -6.39 45.26 17.57
N ALA A 13 -6.36 46.52 17.95
CA ALA A 13 -6.56 47.67 17.11
C ALA A 13 -5.37 47.96 16.18
N VAL A 14 -5.72 48.52 15.02
CA VAL A 14 -4.81 49.03 14.00
C VAL A 14 -4.19 50.35 14.48
N GLY A 15 -2.87 50.38 14.60
CA GLY A 15 -2.10 51.62 14.72
C GLY A 15 -1.26 51.81 13.45
N ALA A 16 -1.57 52.84 12.68
CA ALA A 16 -0.82 53.24 11.50
C ALA A 16 0.47 53.96 11.91
N PHE A 17 1.62 53.42 11.54
CA PHE A 17 2.89 54.16 11.55
C PHE A 17 3.37 54.35 10.12
N THR A 18 3.44 55.62 9.69
CA THR A 18 4.10 56.05 8.46
C THR A 18 5.63 56.04 8.69
N VAL A 19 6.35 55.23 7.92
CA VAL A 19 7.81 55.28 7.86
C VAL A 19 8.21 55.74 6.46
N SER A 20 8.93 56.86 6.44
CA SER A 20 9.51 57.48 5.24
C SER A 20 10.63 56.58 4.67
N ALA A 21 10.51 56.27 3.38
CA ALA A 21 11.51 55.55 2.65
C ALA A 21 12.75 56.45 2.34
N ALA A 22 13.89 56.10 2.87
CA ALA A 22 15.19 56.57 2.36
C ALA A 22 15.74 55.49 1.42
N LEU A 23 15.79 55.76 0.11
CA LEU A 23 16.51 54.94 -0.89
C LEU A 23 18.01 55.01 -0.64
N GLY A 24 18.57 54.01 -0.03
CA GLY A 24 19.99 53.71 -0.08
C GLY A 24 20.24 52.62 -1.12
N ALA A 25 20.78 52.96 -2.28
CA ALA A 25 21.22 51.98 -3.25
C ALA A 25 22.49 51.31 -2.72
N ALA A 26 22.32 50.14 -2.09
CA ALA A 26 23.43 49.22 -1.85
C ALA A 26 23.70 48.45 -3.14
N LEU A 27 24.81 48.72 -3.80
CA LEU A 27 25.36 47.87 -4.83
C LEU A 27 25.76 46.53 -4.15
N LEU A 28 24.90 45.51 -4.29
CA LEU A 28 25.30 44.16 -4.02
C LEU A 28 26.31 43.74 -5.10
N VAL A 29 27.56 43.76 -4.77
CA VAL A 29 28.61 43.08 -5.54
C VAL A 29 28.38 41.59 -5.26
N THR A 30 27.63 40.92 -6.14
CA THR A 30 27.59 39.46 -6.19
C THR A 30 28.94 39.02 -6.75
N SER A 31 29.90 38.75 -5.88
CA SER A 31 31.06 37.96 -6.28
C SER A 31 30.54 36.55 -6.58
N PRO A 32 30.75 36.01 -7.79
CA PRO A 32 30.48 34.62 -8.01
C PRO A 32 31.31 33.82 -7.02
N PHE A 33 30.65 32.90 -6.31
CA PHE A 33 31.33 31.92 -5.47
C PHE A 33 32.28 31.14 -6.39
N THR A 34 33.54 31.52 -6.41
CA THR A 34 34.60 30.67 -6.93
C THR A 34 34.83 29.61 -5.86
N ALA A 35 34.12 28.46 -6.00
CA ALA A 35 34.44 27.29 -5.22
C ALA A 35 35.95 27.04 -5.33
N THR A 36 36.67 27.30 -4.26
CA THR A 36 38.08 26.90 -4.15
C THR A 36 38.10 25.39 -4.32
N ALA A 37 38.92 24.89 -5.25
CA ALA A 37 39.15 23.46 -5.35
C ALA A 37 39.55 22.93 -3.97
N ALA A 38 38.93 21.80 -3.56
CA ALA A 38 39.31 21.11 -2.33
C ALA A 38 40.84 20.94 -2.32
N GLY A 39 41.45 21.19 -1.18
CA GLY A 39 42.90 20.97 -1.02
C GLY A 39 43.18 19.46 -1.11
N PRO A 40 44.39 19.03 -1.46
CA PRO A 40 44.73 17.61 -1.44
C PRO A 40 44.51 17.03 -0.03
N GLY A 41 43.54 16.11 0.12
CA GLY A 41 43.17 15.46 1.38
C GLY A 41 41.89 15.96 2.05
N GLU A 42 41.10 16.85 1.42
CA GLU A 42 39.80 17.30 1.88
C GLU A 42 38.71 16.34 1.33
N LEU A 43 37.95 15.67 2.22
CA LEU A 43 36.87 14.76 1.84
C LEU A 43 35.71 15.55 1.24
N ARG A 44 35.23 15.11 0.08
CA ARG A 44 34.03 15.61 -0.58
C ARG A 44 32.85 14.67 -0.31
N ILE A 45 31.64 15.08 -0.70
CA ILE A 45 30.41 14.28 -0.46
C ILE A 45 30.52 12.94 -1.15
N HIS A 46 30.93 12.85 -2.40
CA HIS A 46 31.06 11.58 -3.13
C HIS A 46 32.11 10.63 -2.50
N ASP A 47 33.21 11.16 -1.90
CA ASP A 47 34.15 10.34 -1.15
C ASP A 47 33.47 9.71 0.09
N ILE A 48 32.63 10.52 0.78
CA ILE A 48 31.88 10.06 1.97
C ILE A 48 30.82 9.03 1.58
N GLN A 49 30.07 9.26 0.52
CA GLN A 49 29.04 8.32 0.01
C GLN A 49 29.69 7.01 -0.47
N GLY A 50 30.78 7.11 -1.23
CA GLY A 50 31.40 5.96 -1.88
C GLY A 50 30.51 5.38 -2.99
N ASN A 51 30.89 4.20 -3.49
CA ASN A 51 30.20 3.51 -4.59
C ASN A 51 29.51 2.22 -4.17
N THR A 52 29.11 2.14 -2.91
CA THR A 52 28.24 1.09 -2.35
C THR A 52 27.14 1.77 -1.54
N ARG A 53 26.13 1.01 -1.08
CA ARG A 53 25.03 1.55 -0.26
C ARG A 53 25.44 1.88 1.18
N VAL A 54 26.66 1.57 1.56
CA VAL A 54 27.23 1.87 2.88
C VAL A 54 28.48 2.67 2.70
N SER A 55 28.55 3.82 3.36
CA SER A 55 29.69 4.71 3.31
C SER A 55 31.00 4.03 3.75
N PRO A 56 32.12 4.22 3.05
CA PRO A 56 33.43 3.75 3.50
C PRO A 56 33.91 4.48 4.78
N HIS A 57 33.28 5.60 5.16
CA HIS A 57 33.67 6.47 6.28
C HIS A 57 32.72 6.35 7.49
N VAL A 58 31.90 5.29 7.59
CA VAL A 58 30.99 5.08 8.72
C VAL A 58 31.74 5.11 10.05
N GLY A 59 31.25 5.96 10.97
CA GLY A 59 31.81 6.14 12.30
C GLY A 59 32.95 7.18 12.37
N GLU A 60 33.44 7.68 11.24
CA GLU A 60 34.48 8.67 11.18
C GLU A 60 33.94 10.09 11.40
N GLN A 61 34.81 10.96 11.90
CA GLN A 61 34.57 12.39 11.98
C GLN A 61 35.05 13.05 10.68
N VAL A 62 34.14 13.78 10.04
CA VAL A 62 34.44 14.62 8.89
C VAL A 62 34.43 16.09 9.27
N THR A 63 35.24 16.91 8.61
CA THR A 63 35.36 18.33 8.89
C THR A 63 35.23 19.15 7.62
N ASP A 64 34.50 20.27 7.75
CA ASP A 64 34.34 21.30 6.71
C ASP A 64 33.87 20.77 5.34
N VAL A 65 33.01 19.71 5.34
CA VAL A 65 32.38 19.17 4.13
C VAL A 65 31.53 20.28 3.50
N ALA A 66 31.90 20.71 2.32
CA ALA A 66 31.23 21.81 1.62
C ALA A 66 30.08 21.33 0.76
N GLY A 67 29.01 22.14 0.69
CA GLY A 67 27.87 21.89 -0.20
C GLY A 67 26.86 23.03 -0.23
N ILE A 68 25.96 22.98 -1.19
CA ILE A 68 24.80 23.87 -1.31
C ILE A 68 23.57 23.17 -0.73
N VAL A 69 22.82 23.87 0.13
CA VAL A 69 21.56 23.34 0.69
C VAL A 69 20.51 23.23 -0.40
N THR A 70 20.07 22.00 -0.70
CA THR A 70 19.08 21.69 -1.74
C THR A 70 17.67 21.45 -1.20
N GLY A 71 17.53 21.07 0.08
CA GLY A 71 16.25 20.85 0.74
C GLY A 71 16.37 21.00 2.25
N VAL A 72 15.27 21.39 2.90
CA VAL A 72 15.19 21.54 4.37
C VAL A 72 13.96 20.81 4.90
N ARG A 73 14.16 19.86 5.82
CA ARG A 73 13.08 19.15 6.52
C ARG A 73 12.98 19.67 7.95
N ALA A 74 11.90 20.43 8.24
CA ALA A 74 11.71 21.09 9.52
C ALA A 74 10.98 20.23 10.57
N TYR A 75 10.44 19.06 10.20
CA TYR A 75 9.69 18.14 11.06
C TYR A 75 10.02 16.68 10.74
N GLY A 76 9.60 15.78 11.62
CA GLY A 76 9.98 14.36 11.54
C GLY A 76 11.48 14.20 11.81
N SER A 77 12.17 13.54 10.92
CA SER A 77 13.64 13.42 10.89
C SER A 77 14.26 14.75 10.44
N ARG A 78 14.37 15.69 11.37
CA ARG A 78 14.79 17.07 11.11
C ARG A 78 16.21 17.15 10.63
N GLY A 79 16.41 17.84 9.52
CA GLY A 79 17.70 17.99 8.89
C GLY A 79 17.57 18.73 7.56
N PHE A 80 18.62 18.67 6.78
CA PHE A 80 18.67 19.28 5.48
C PHE A 80 19.62 18.50 4.57
N TRP A 81 19.47 18.63 3.27
CA TRP A 81 20.36 18.02 2.29
C TRP A 81 21.31 19.07 1.77
N ILE A 82 22.56 18.65 1.57
CA ILE A 82 23.57 19.43 0.87
C ILE A 82 24.07 18.63 -0.33
N GLN A 83 24.41 19.35 -1.41
CA GLN A 83 25.00 18.75 -2.60
C GLN A 83 26.22 19.52 -3.03
N ASP A 84 27.29 18.80 -3.40
CA ASP A 84 28.48 19.43 -4.01
C ASP A 84 28.12 19.90 -5.42
N PRO A 85 28.34 21.18 -5.76
CA PRO A 85 28.03 21.70 -7.09
C PRO A 85 29.03 21.25 -8.18
N ARG A 86 30.04 20.50 -7.82
CA ARG A 86 31.09 20.01 -8.73
C ARG A 86 31.10 18.47 -8.67
N PRO A 87 30.29 17.79 -9.50
CA PRO A 87 30.27 16.34 -9.51
C PRO A 87 31.64 15.76 -9.90
N ASP A 88 31.90 14.54 -9.47
CA ASP A 88 32.97 13.72 -10.05
C ASP A 88 32.48 13.06 -11.37
N ASP A 89 33.31 12.21 -11.95
CA ASP A 89 33.00 11.51 -13.21
C ASP A 89 32.44 10.08 -12.96
N ASP A 90 32.23 9.65 -11.69
CA ASP A 90 31.77 8.33 -11.34
C ASP A 90 30.23 8.33 -11.13
N PRO A 91 29.43 7.72 -12.02
CA PRO A 91 27.98 7.67 -11.84
C PRO A 91 27.51 6.79 -10.66
N ALA A 92 28.41 6.04 -10.03
CA ALA A 92 28.11 5.18 -8.90
C ALA A 92 28.25 5.88 -7.54
N THR A 93 28.70 7.14 -7.52
CA THR A 93 28.83 7.95 -6.31
C THR A 93 27.76 9.05 -6.27
N SER A 94 27.31 9.43 -5.07
CA SER A 94 26.38 10.54 -4.90
C SER A 94 27.11 11.83 -4.51
N GLU A 95 26.68 12.94 -5.11
CA GLU A 95 27.10 14.29 -4.70
C GLU A 95 26.22 14.89 -3.59
N GLY A 96 25.18 14.19 -3.16
CA GLY A 96 24.25 14.60 -2.13
C GLY A 96 24.43 13.87 -0.82
N ILE A 97 24.11 14.52 0.31
CA ILE A 97 24.11 13.88 1.63
C ILE A 97 23.11 14.55 2.57
N PHE A 98 22.45 13.76 3.42
CA PHE A 98 21.58 14.28 4.47
C PHE A 98 22.39 14.69 5.71
N VAL A 99 22.06 15.85 6.29
CA VAL A 99 22.63 16.36 7.53
C VAL A 99 21.57 16.32 8.63
N PHE A 100 21.69 15.38 9.55
CA PHE A 100 20.72 15.18 10.62
C PHE A 100 20.98 16.11 11.82
N THR A 101 20.07 17.05 12.07
CA THR A 101 20.21 18.08 13.11
C THR A 101 19.45 17.80 14.40
N ASN A 102 18.47 16.89 14.39
CA ASN A 102 17.54 16.58 15.50
C ASN A 102 16.75 17.82 16.01
N ALA A 103 16.93 18.98 15.40
CA ALA A 103 16.22 20.22 15.66
C ALA A 103 15.91 20.90 14.33
N ALA A 104 15.00 21.88 14.33
CA ALA A 104 14.73 22.66 13.11
C ALA A 104 16.04 23.27 12.59
N PRO A 105 16.43 22.99 11.31
CA PRO A 105 17.66 23.53 10.76
C PRO A 105 17.67 25.06 10.72
N ALA A 106 18.84 25.65 10.96
CA ALA A 106 19.06 27.10 10.88
C ALA A 106 19.68 27.52 9.54
N VAL A 107 19.35 26.81 8.47
CA VAL A 107 19.81 27.05 7.09
C VAL A 107 18.61 27.21 6.17
N ALA A 108 18.84 27.79 5.01
CA ALA A 108 17.85 27.93 3.95
C ALA A 108 18.37 27.30 2.65
N VAL A 109 17.44 26.91 1.78
CA VAL A 109 17.75 26.45 0.42
C VAL A 109 18.56 27.54 -0.31
N GLY A 110 19.65 27.13 -0.96
CA GLY A 110 20.62 28.03 -1.61
C GLY A 110 21.70 28.60 -0.66
N ASP A 111 21.73 28.18 0.61
CA ASP A 111 22.92 28.47 1.44
C ASP A 111 24.08 27.58 1.04
N ALA A 112 25.25 28.18 0.84
CA ALA A 112 26.50 27.45 0.80
C ALA A 112 26.97 27.24 2.24
N VAL A 113 27.23 26.01 2.60
CA VAL A 113 27.60 25.64 3.98
C VAL A 113 28.87 24.80 4.02
N THR A 114 29.53 24.79 5.17
CA THR A 114 30.44 23.72 5.56
C THR A 114 29.90 23.00 6.76
N VAL A 115 30.00 21.65 6.74
CA VAL A 115 29.44 20.75 7.77
C VAL A 115 30.54 19.87 8.32
N SER A 116 30.71 19.87 9.65
CA SER A 116 31.56 18.92 10.37
C SER A 116 30.72 18.05 11.27
N GLY A 117 30.93 16.73 11.30
CA GLY A 117 30.14 15.80 12.10
C GLY A 117 30.59 14.36 11.97
N THR A 118 29.76 13.41 12.43
CA THR A 118 30.05 11.98 12.33
C THR A 118 29.26 11.38 11.18
N VAL A 119 29.91 10.65 10.28
CA VAL A 119 29.25 9.85 9.25
C VAL A 119 28.55 8.65 9.90
N THR A 120 27.28 8.46 9.62
CA THR A 120 26.49 7.35 10.17
C THR A 120 25.54 6.77 9.13
N GLU A 121 25.34 5.47 9.18
CA GLU A 121 24.25 4.80 8.46
C GLU A 121 22.99 4.81 9.32
N TYR A 122 21.93 5.35 8.77
CA TYR A 122 20.63 5.36 9.45
C TYR A 122 19.66 4.37 8.78
N TYR A 123 19.23 3.38 9.55
CA TYR A 123 18.22 2.41 9.11
C TYR A 123 16.86 2.80 9.68
N TYR A 124 15.93 3.21 8.83
CA TYR A 124 14.55 3.43 9.21
C TYR A 124 13.95 2.12 9.76
N GLY A 125 13.21 2.20 10.88
CA GLY A 125 12.67 1.00 11.53
C GLY A 125 13.72 0.04 12.14
N GLY A 126 15.00 0.34 11.99
CA GLY A 126 16.14 -0.44 12.51
C GLY A 126 16.65 -1.52 11.53
N ALA A 127 17.94 -1.81 11.61
CA ALA A 127 18.63 -2.75 10.70
C ALA A 127 18.01 -4.16 10.64
N ALA A 128 17.30 -4.60 11.70
CA ALA A 128 16.66 -5.92 11.74
C ALA A 128 15.48 -6.07 10.76
N ARG A 129 14.87 -4.98 10.29
CA ARG A 129 13.76 -5.02 9.33
C ARG A 129 14.20 -5.36 7.91
N GLY A 130 15.45 -5.14 7.59
CA GLY A 130 16.01 -5.42 6.28
C GLY A 130 15.93 -4.26 5.28
N ASP A 131 15.49 -3.07 5.73
CA ASP A 131 15.51 -1.88 4.88
C ASP A 131 16.93 -1.42 4.58
N THR A 132 17.11 -0.70 3.47
CA THR A 132 18.38 -0.05 3.10
C THR A 132 18.69 1.10 4.06
N SER A 133 19.97 1.35 4.33
CA SER A 133 20.40 2.53 5.10
C SER A 133 20.42 3.80 4.28
N LEU A 134 20.45 4.93 4.99
CA LEU A 134 20.79 6.26 4.48
C LEU A 134 22.11 6.71 5.08
N THR A 135 23.04 7.13 4.24
CA THR A 135 24.28 7.78 4.70
C THR A 135 23.99 9.22 5.12
N GLN A 136 24.35 9.57 6.34
CA GLN A 136 24.11 10.93 6.86
C GLN A 136 25.28 11.45 7.70
N ILE A 137 25.40 12.78 7.79
CA ILE A 137 26.26 13.45 8.77
C ILE A 137 25.41 13.76 10.01
N SER A 138 25.74 13.13 11.14
CA SER A 138 25.05 13.30 12.42
C SER A 138 25.84 14.16 13.39
N ARG A 139 25.15 14.76 14.39
CA ARG A 139 25.74 15.70 15.36
C ARG A 139 26.53 16.82 14.69
N PRO A 140 25.94 17.53 13.71
CA PRO A 140 26.65 18.45 12.88
C PRO A 140 27.01 19.75 13.61
N THR A 141 28.18 20.32 13.22
CA THR A 141 28.47 21.74 13.35
C THR A 141 28.39 22.34 11.95
N VAL A 142 27.52 23.34 11.77
CA VAL A 142 27.24 23.94 10.47
C VAL A 142 27.67 25.40 10.45
N SER A 143 28.39 25.81 9.40
CA SER A 143 28.75 27.19 9.14
C SER A 143 28.18 27.62 7.79
N VAL A 144 27.36 28.69 7.77
CA VAL A 144 26.86 29.28 6.52
C VAL A 144 27.96 30.20 5.97
N VAL A 145 28.41 29.92 4.75
CA VAL A 145 29.45 30.67 4.04
C VAL A 145 28.83 31.82 3.24
N SER A 146 27.75 31.55 2.52
CA SER A 146 26.99 32.54 1.75
C SER A 146 25.56 32.05 1.54
N SER A 147 24.64 32.95 1.18
CA SER A 147 23.25 32.64 0.93
C SER A 147 22.79 33.08 -0.46
N GLY A 148 21.70 32.48 -0.97
CA GLY A 148 21.13 32.80 -2.29
C GLY A 148 22.00 32.32 -3.45
N ASN A 149 22.73 31.24 -3.26
CA ASN A 149 23.51 30.61 -4.33
C ASN A 149 22.56 29.84 -5.27
N GLU A 150 23.00 29.72 -6.52
CA GLU A 150 22.34 28.83 -7.50
C GLU A 150 22.43 27.38 -7.01
N LEU A 151 21.33 26.64 -7.15
CA LEU A 151 21.30 25.22 -6.79
C LEU A 151 22.08 24.39 -7.82
N PRO A 152 22.70 23.28 -7.42
CA PRO A 152 23.18 22.29 -8.37
C PRO A 152 22.06 21.88 -9.32
N ALA A 153 22.39 21.75 -10.61
CA ALA A 153 21.42 21.31 -11.61
C ALA A 153 20.81 19.98 -11.21
N PRO A 154 19.49 19.82 -11.32
CA PRO A 154 18.83 18.56 -10.96
C PRO A 154 19.22 17.46 -11.94
N VAL A 155 19.34 16.23 -11.44
CA VAL A 155 19.32 15.05 -12.29
C VAL A 155 17.87 14.82 -12.72
N VAL A 156 17.62 14.85 -14.03
CA VAL A 156 16.29 14.58 -14.59
C VAL A 156 16.10 13.08 -14.70
N LEU A 157 15.07 12.55 -14.03
CA LEU A 157 14.65 11.17 -14.16
C LEU A 157 13.44 11.10 -15.09
N ASP A 158 13.58 10.35 -16.16
CA ASP A 158 12.53 10.02 -17.11
C ASP A 158 12.51 8.50 -17.39
N ALA A 159 11.67 8.05 -18.32
CA ALA A 159 11.51 6.64 -18.63
C ALA A 159 12.81 5.98 -19.12
N ASP A 160 13.63 6.73 -19.87
CA ASP A 160 14.87 6.22 -20.47
C ASP A 160 16.01 6.12 -19.43
N ALA A 161 15.94 6.93 -18.37
CA ALA A 161 16.91 6.90 -17.27
C ALA A 161 16.78 5.67 -16.37
N ILE A 162 15.61 5.04 -16.32
CA ILE A 162 15.33 3.91 -15.41
C ILE A 162 15.74 2.58 -16.03
N PRO A 163 16.72 1.85 -15.45
CA PRO A 163 17.09 0.51 -15.91
C PRO A 163 15.93 -0.48 -15.81
N ALA A 164 15.82 -1.38 -16.79
CA ALA A 164 14.80 -2.42 -16.79
C ALA A 164 15.01 -3.49 -15.70
N ALA A 165 16.27 -3.77 -15.34
CA ALA A 165 16.55 -4.68 -14.24
C ALA A 165 16.40 -3.95 -12.90
N TYR A 166 15.68 -4.60 -11.96
CA TYR A 166 15.33 -3.95 -10.69
C TYR A 166 16.50 -3.85 -9.71
N ALA A 167 17.12 -4.99 -9.39
CA ALA A 167 18.17 -5.10 -8.39
C ALA A 167 19.21 -6.14 -8.78
N PRO A 168 20.47 -6.05 -8.30
CA PRO A 168 21.41 -7.18 -8.36
C PRO A 168 20.94 -8.31 -7.43
N GLU A 169 21.39 -9.54 -7.72
CA GLU A 169 21.25 -10.62 -6.74
C GLU A 169 22.10 -10.30 -5.50
N GLY A 170 21.51 -10.56 -4.32
CA GLY A 170 22.20 -10.35 -3.05
C GLY A 170 23.39 -11.31 -2.87
N ASP A 171 24.43 -10.84 -2.18
CA ASP A 171 25.62 -11.64 -1.89
C ASP A 171 25.28 -12.78 -0.90
N PRO A 172 25.39 -14.06 -1.31
CA PRO A 172 25.14 -15.18 -0.39
C PRO A 172 26.09 -15.19 0.82
N ALA A 173 27.29 -14.63 0.69
CA ALA A 173 28.24 -14.54 1.79
C ALA A 173 27.85 -13.50 2.83
N ASP A 174 27.00 -12.53 2.45
CA ASP A 174 26.42 -11.49 3.34
C ASP A 174 24.90 -11.71 3.57
N GLY A 175 24.45 -12.96 3.55
CA GLY A 175 23.06 -13.34 3.81
C GLY A 175 22.06 -12.88 2.74
N GLY A 176 22.52 -12.61 1.53
CA GLY A 176 21.70 -12.10 0.43
C GLY A 176 21.59 -10.56 0.39
N SER A 177 22.45 -9.86 1.12
CA SER A 177 22.50 -8.39 1.12
C SER A 177 23.16 -7.81 -0.13
N ILE A 178 22.63 -6.69 -0.61
CA ILE A 178 23.22 -5.91 -1.72
C ILE A 178 24.00 -4.69 -1.21
N GLU A 179 24.06 -4.45 0.10
CA GLU A 179 24.60 -3.19 0.67
C GLU A 179 26.08 -2.96 0.31
N LYS A 180 26.88 -4.01 0.29
CA LYS A 180 28.33 -3.92 0.01
C LYS A 180 28.69 -4.19 -1.44
N LEU A 181 27.70 -4.45 -2.29
CA LEU A 181 27.95 -4.62 -3.73
C LEU A 181 28.24 -3.25 -4.35
N PRO A 182 29.21 -3.14 -5.27
CA PRO A 182 29.41 -1.94 -6.05
C PRO A 182 28.16 -1.57 -6.84
N LEU A 183 27.76 -0.30 -6.77
CA LEU A 183 26.61 0.20 -7.50
C LEU A 183 26.85 0.14 -9.02
N GLN A 184 25.82 -0.26 -9.75
CA GLN A 184 25.77 -0.33 -11.22
C GLN A 184 24.52 0.44 -11.71
N PRO A 185 24.49 1.78 -11.58
CA PRO A 185 23.30 2.59 -11.83
C PRO A 185 22.77 2.51 -13.28
N GLU A 186 23.63 2.18 -14.24
CA GLU A 186 23.21 1.94 -15.64
C GLU A 186 22.50 0.60 -15.86
N LYS A 187 22.57 -0.30 -14.87
CA LYS A 187 22.09 -1.67 -15.00
C LYS A 187 20.89 -1.97 -14.12
N TYR A 188 20.86 -1.44 -12.90
CA TYR A 188 19.85 -1.75 -11.90
C TYR A 188 19.17 -0.49 -11.36
N ALA A 189 17.85 -0.49 -11.29
CA ALA A 189 17.08 0.65 -10.80
C ALA A 189 17.38 0.99 -9.34
N LEU A 190 17.50 -0.03 -8.46
CA LEU A 190 17.88 0.22 -7.05
C LEU A 190 19.29 0.81 -6.91
N ASP A 191 20.20 0.49 -7.83
CA ASP A 191 21.55 1.08 -7.84
C ASP A 191 21.51 2.52 -8.34
N LEU A 192 20.67 2.82 -9.35
CA LEU A 192 20.44 4.18 -9.80
C LEU A 192 19.91 5.06 -8.67
N TYR A 193 18.85 4.61 -7.98
CA TYR A 193 18.31 5.40 -6.87
C TYR A 193 19.32 5.58 -5.74
N ALA A 194 20.11 4.55 -5.40
CA ALA A 194 21.15 4.65 -4.39
C ALA A 194 22.26 5.64 -4.78
N SER A 195 22.68 5.66 -6.05
CA SER A 195 23.70 6.59 -6.54
C SER A 195 23.24 8.06 -6.59
N LEU A 196 21.92 8.29 -6.43
CA LEU A 196 21.33 9.64 -6.38
C LEU A 196 20.90 10.05 -4.97
N GLU A 197 21.24 9.27 -3.94
CA GLU A 197 20.86 9.56 -2.56
C GLU A 197 21.26 10.99 -2.13
N GLY A 198 20.29 11.79 -1.69
CA GLY A 198 20.47 13.16 -1.25
C GLY A 198 20.67 14.18 -2.38
N MET A 199 20.79 13.76 -3.63
CA MET A 199 20.95 14.66 -4.77
C MET A 199 19.65 15.34 -5.17
N ASN A 200 19.75 16.53 -5.74
CA ASN A 200 18.63 17.25 -6.34
C ASN A 200 18.17 16.52 -7.61
N VAL A 201 16.95 16.02 -7.60
CA VAL A 201 16.32 15.23 -8.67
C VAL A 201 15.08 15.95 -9.15
N ARG A 202 14.81 15.88 -10.45
CA ARG A 202 13.60 16.39 -11.08
C ARG A 202 12.91 15.30 -11.88
N ILE A 203 11.58 15.26 -11.74
CA ILE A 203 10.68 14.50 -12.61
C ILE A 203 9.70 15.48 -13.26
N GLU A 204 9.18 15.15 -14.44
CA GLU A 204 8.24 16.00 -15.18
C GLU A 204 7.05 15.16 -15.65
N ASP A 205 5.84 15.72 -15.52
CA ASP A 205 4.59 15.12 -16.04
C ASP A 205 4.40 13.64 -15.69
N ALA A 206 4.71 13.26 -14.43
CA ALA A 206 4.70 11.88 -13.99
C ALA A 206 3.27 11.34 -13.80
N ALA A 207 2.99 10.12 -14.26
CA ALA A 207 1.70 9.47 -14.09
C ALA A 207 1.50 9.02 -12.63
N ILE A 208 0.34 9.33 -12.04
CA ILE A 208 -0.01 8.94 -10.67
C ILE A 208 -0.60 7.52 -10.68
N THR A 209 0.04 6.60 -9.96
CA THR A 209 -0.28 5.17 -9.95
C THR A 209 -0.92 4.68 -8.66
N GLY A 210 -1.09 5.55 -7.68
CA GLY A 210 -1.83 5.29 -6.45
C GLY A 210 -2.41 6.59 -5.91
N PRO A 211 -3.57 6.55 -5.24
CA PRO A 211 -4.20 7.75 -4.72
C PRO A 211 -3.35 8.41 -3.63
N SER A 212 -3.55 9.72 -3.43
CA SER A 212 -2.92 10.42 -2.30
C SER A 212 -3.39 9.84 -0.98
N THR A 213 -2.45 9.65 -0.06
CA THR A 213 -2.72 9.06 1.26
C THR A 213 -3.00 10.12 2.33
N ALA A 214 -3.56 9.68 3.47
CA ALA A 214 -3.71 10.53 4.66
C ALA A 214 -2.35 10.98 5.26
N TYR A 215 -1.25 10.38 4.82
CA TYR A 215 0.12 10.73 5.23
C TYR A 215 0.78 11.74 4.32
N TYR A 216 0.04 12.30 3.33
CA TYR A 216 0.55 13.28 2.37
C TYR A 216 1.61 12.71 1.44
N GLU A 217 1.33 11.57 0.87
CA GLU A 217 2.16 10.83 -0.06
C GLU A 217 1.43 10.65 -1.39
N LEU A 218 2.19 10.69 -2.48
CA LEU A 218 1.78 10.30 -3.83
C LEU A 218 2.71 9.22 -4.35
N TRP A 219 2.14 8.29 -5.13
CA TRP A 219 2.91 7.33 -5.90
C TRP A 219 2.81 7.66 -7.38
N VAL A 220 3.95 7.80 -8.03
CA VAL A 220 4.03 8.07 -9.47
C VAL A 220 4.84 6.98 -10.17
N THR A 221 4.69 6.89 -11.49
CA THR A 221 5.60 6.12 -12.33
C THR A 221 6.22 7.01 -13.41
N LEU A 222 7.50 6.77 -13.69
CA LEU A 222 8.24 7.37 -14.79
C LEU A 222 8.12 6.52 -16.08
N GLN A 223 7.57 5.30 -15.95
CA GLN A 223 7.38 4.34 -17.06
C GLN A 223 5.90 3.95 -17.20
N PRO A 224 5.01 4.87 -17.58
CA PRO A 224 3.56 4.65 -17.57
C PRO A 224 3.08 3.55 -18.52
N GLU A 225 3.88 3.18 -19.53
CA GLU A 225 3.55 2.11 -20.49
C GLU A 225 3.93 0.72 -19.96
N VAL A 226 4.75 0.63 -18.88
CA VAL A 226 5.20 -0.65 -18.31
C VAL A 226 4.14 -1.18 -17.37
N ASN A 227 3.64 -2.40 -17.63
CA ASN A 227 2.58 -3.04 -16.87
C ASN A 227 1.35 -2.16 -16.60
N ALA A 228 1.03 -1.26 -17.52
CA ALA A 228 -0.07 -0.33 -17.37
C ALA A 228 -1.40 -1.05 -17.09
N THR A 229 -2.21 -0.50 -16.17
CA THR A 229 -3.61 -0.86 -16.05
C THR A 229 -4.44 -0.09 -17.07
N SER A 230 -5.65 -0.58 -17.39
CA SER A 230 -6.60 0.11 -18.30
C SER A 230 -7.00 1.50 -17.76
N ARG A 231 -6.74 1.79 -16.49
CA ARG A 231 -7.17 2.98 -15.77
C ARG A 231 -6.01 3.88 -15.29
N GLY A 232 -4.81 3.69 -15.87
CA GLY A 232 -3.65 4.57 -15.66
C GLY A 232 -2.77 4.23 -14.45
N GLY A 233 -3.03 3.11 -13.79
CA GLY A 233 -2.16 2.55 -12.75
C GLY A 233 -1.04 1.67 -13.32
N THR A 234 -0.27 1.05 -12.46
CA THR A 234 0.82 0.12 -12.80
C THR A 234 0.62 -1.20 -12.06
N ARG A 235 0.41 -2.28 -12.81
CA ARG A 235 0.14 -3.60 -12.25
C ARG A 235 1.41 -4.30 -11.77
N TYR A 236 1.37 -4.89 -10.58
CA TYR A 236 2.40 -5.80 -10.09
C TYR A 236 2.22 -7.18 -10.76
N ALA A 237 2.96 -7.39 -11.85
CA ALA A 237 2.73 -8.52 -12.75
C ALA A 237 3.42 -9.81 -12.36
N SER A 238 4.54 -9.72 -11.64
CA SER A 238 5.35 -10.86 -11.17
C SER A 238 6.34 -10.42 -10.11
N TYR A 239 6.95 -11.38 -9.42
CA TYR A 239 8.03 -11.09 -8.47
C TYR A 239 9.30 -10.54 -9.13
N ASP A 240 9.51 -10.87 -10.41
CA ASP A 240 10.72 -10.47 -11.15
C ASP A 240 10.61 -9.07 -11.75
N ASP A 241 9.40 -8.50 -11.80
CA ASP A 241 9.15 -7.17 -12.35
C ASP A 241 8.30 -6.32 -11.37
N PRO A 242 8.92 -5.69 -10.37
CA PRO A 242 8.22 -4.90 -9.37
C PRO A 242 7.97 -3.44 -9.81
N ASN A 243 8.04 -3.14 -11.11
CA ASN A 243 7.86 -1.81 -11.69
C ASN A 243 8.93 -0.82 -11.22
N PRO A 244 10.14 -0.88 -11.78
CA PRO A 244 11.30 -0.09 -11.35
C PRO A 244 11.12 1.43 -11.48
N GLY A 245 10.24 1.89 -12.37
CA GLY A 245 9.96 3.32 -12.59
C GLY A 245 9.06 3.96 -11.52
N ARG A 246 8.61 3.23 -10.50
CA ARG A 246 7.77 3.78 -9.43
C ARG A 246 8.61 4.59 -8.46
N LEU A 247 8.06 5.74 -8.06
CA LEU A 247 8.69 6.63 -7.09
C LEU A 247 7.62 7.23 -6.16
N LYS A 248 7.91 7.26 -4.86
CA LYS A 248 7.11 8.01 -3.89
C LYS A 248 7.46 9.49 -3.96
N VAL A 249 6.48 10.37 -3.77
CA VAL A 249 6.64 11.82 -3.70
C VAL A 249 6.02 12.33 -2.42
N GLU A 250 6.81 13.07 -1.65
CA GLU A 250 6.38 13.81 -0.46
C GLU A 250 6.74 15.29 -0.60
N SER A 251 6.02 16.18 0.09
CA SER A 251 6.32 17.60 0.08
C SER A 251 7.16 18.03 1.29
N LEU A 252 8.24 18.76 1.05
CA LEU A 252 8.99 19.45 2.10
C LEU A 252 8.29 20.74 2.57
N VAL A 253 7.30 21.22 1.81
CA VAL A 253 6.51 22.38 2.19
C VAL A 253 5.46 21.94 3.24
N PRO A 254 5.40 22.58 4.42
CA PRO A 254 4.42 22.25 5.43
C PRO A 254 2.99 22.34 4.89
N VAL A 255 2.16 21.34 5.17
CA VAL A 255 0.73 21.29 4.77
C VAL A 255 -0.05 22.54 5.23
N ALA A 256 0.36 23.15 6.34
CA ALA A 256 -0.23 24.42 6.81
C ALA A 256 0.10 25.63 5.92
N GLN A 257 1.14 25.57 5.11
CA GLN A 257 1.54 26.60 4.16
C GLN A 257 0.99 26.29 2.76
N GLN A 258 1.06 25.04 2.35
CA GLN A 258 0.53 24.55 1.07
C GLN A 258 -0.16 23.20 1.32
N PRO A 259 -1.49 23.11 1.18
CA PRO A 259 -2.19 21.83 1.28
C PRO A 259 -1.61 20.81 0.29
N PHE A 260 -1.42 19.59 0.77
CA PHE A 260 -1.01 18.51 -0.12
C PHE A 260 -2.14 18.20 -1.11
N PRO A 261 -1.85 17.97 -2.39
CA PRO A 261 -2.90 17.74 -3.39
C PRO A 261 -3.62 16.43 -3.16
N THR A 262 -4.93 16.43 -3.43
CA THR A 262 -5.72 15.20 -3.56
C THR A 262 -5.59 14.71 -5.00
N ALA A 263 -5.26 13.44 -5.16
CA ALA A 263 -5.08 12.82 -6.47
C ALA A 263 -5.60 11.38 -6.46
N ASN A 264 -6.04 10.90 -7.60
CA ASN A 264 -6.48 9.54 -7.84
C ASN A 264 -5.52 8.83 -8.79
N THR A 265 -5.57 7.51 -8.83
CA THR A 265 -4.89 6.74 -9.88
C THR A 265 -5.37 7.17 -11.26
N GLY A 266 -4.42 7.33 -12.19
CA GLY A 266 -4.70 7.81 -13.54
C GLY A 266 -4.66 9.32 -13.72
N ASP A 267 -4.49 10.09 -12.62
CA ASP A 267 -4.15 11.51 -12.70
C ASP A 267 -2.68 11.69 -13.12
N THR A 268 -2.28 12.90 -13.43
CA THR A 268 -0.89 13.27 -13.75
C THR A 268 -0.39 14.31 -12.76
N LEU A 269 0.82 14.15 -12.26
CA LEU A 269 1.54 15.19 -11.54
C LEU A 269 2.25 16.07 -12.59
N GLY A 270 1.52 17.07 -13.10
CA GLY A 270 1.93 17.90 -14.24
C GLY A 270 2.95 18.96 -13.88
N GLY A 271 3.87 19.21 -14.81
CA GLY A 271 5.01 20.10 -14.64
C GLY A 271 6.13 19.48 -13.82
N ALA A 272 7.11 20.32 -13.46
CA ALA A 272 8.28 19.88 -12.71
C ALA A 272 7.93 19.59 -11.25
N THR A 273 8.42 18.47 -10.73
CA THR A 273 8.53 18.15 -9.30
C THR A 273 10.00 17.95 -8.98
N GLU A 274 10.53 18.72 -8.04
CA GLU A 274 11.97 18.78 -7.80
C GLU A 274 12.31 18.84 -6.31
N GLY A 275 13.35 18.12 -5.92
CA GLY A 275 13.89 18.10 -4.56
C GLY A 275 14.95 17.04 -4.37
N PRO A 276 15.49 16.87 -3.16
CA PRO A 276 16.42 15.78 -2.87
C PRO A 276 15.76 14.42 -2.93
N LEU A 277 16.49 13.42 -3.45
CA LEU A 277 16.10 12.02 -3.36
C LEU A 277 16.43 11.50 -1.96
N ASP A 278 15.46 10.90 -1.31
CA ASP A 278 15.55 10.37 0.04
C ASP A 278 15.09 8.92 0.10
N TYR A 279 15.09 8.32 1.28
CA TYR A 279 14.60 6.96 1.52
C TYR A 279 13.83 6.88 2.84
N ASP A 280 12.77 6.07 2.90
CA ASP A 280 12.12 5.70 4.15
C ASP A 280 11.64 4.23 4.18
N GLU A 281 11.20 3.78 5.37
CA GLU A 281 10.74 2.42 5.59
C GLU A 281 9.34 2.11 5.01
N PHE A 282 8.57 3.15 4.63
CA PHE A 282 7.17 3.00 4.20
C PHE A 282 7.01 2.89 2.69
N GLY A 283 8.03 3.24 1.93
CA GLY A 283 7.92 3.21 0.49
C GLY A 283 9.23 3.06 -0.26
N GLY A 284 10.35 3.06 0.43
CA GLY A 284 11.66 3.02 -0.18
C GLY A 284 12.13 4.40 -0.64
N TYR A 285 12.69 4.48 -1.86
CA TYR A 285 13.16 5.75 -2.41
C TYR A 285 12.01 6.71 -2.68
N LEU A 286 12.21 7.98 -2.29
CA LEU A 286 11.23 9.03 -2.44
C LEU A 286 11.85 10.35 -2.90
N LEU A 287 11.08 11.13 -3.63
CA LEU A 287 11.41 12.50 -3.96
C LEU A 287 10.84 13.41 -2.86
N ALA A 288 11.71 13.97 -2.02
CA ALA A 288 11.35 14.96 -1.02
C ALA A 288 11.21 16.33 -1.71
N ALA A 289 10.03 16.58 -2.25
CA ALA A 289 9.78 17.70 -3.16
C ALA A 289 9.84 19.05 -2.45
N ARG A 290 10.76 19.90 -2.86
CA ARG A 290 10.83 21.33 -2.57
C ARG A 290 9.84 22.09 -3.46
N GLU A 291 9.73 21.65 -4.70
CA GLU A 291 8.75 22.11 -5.68
C GLU A 291 7.90 20.92 -6.09
N LEU A 292 6.58 21.05 -5.95
CA LEU A 292 5.63 20.01 -6.27
C LEU A 292 4.82 20.42 -7.50
N GLY A 293 4.74 19.55 -8.50
CA GLY A 293 3.91 19.72 -9.67
C GLY A 293 2.42 19.87 -9.32
N THR A 294 1.62 20.13 -10.31
CA THR A 294 0.16 20.31 -10.14
C THR A 294 -0.57 19.06 -10.59
N VAL A 295 -1.49 18.56 -9.77
CA VAL A 295 -2.33 17.42 -10.16
C VAL A 295 -3.27 17.83 -11.29
N VAL A 296 -3.18 17.11 -12.40
CA VAL A 296 -4.06 17.20 -13.56
C VAL A 296 -4.96 15.96 -13.56
N PRO A 297 -6.29 16.12 -13.36
CA PRO A 297 -7.20 14.98 -13.30
C PRO A 297 -7.23 14.17 -14.59
N GLY A 298 -7.10 12.85 -14.47
CA GLY A 298 -7.23 11.89 -15.59
C GLY A 298 -8.67 11.56 -15.93
N GLY A 299 -9.62 11.89 -15.04
CA GLY A 299 -11.04 11.65 -15.24
C GLY A 299 -11.48 10.22 -14.91
N THR A 300 -10.72 9.51 -14.06
CA THR A 300 -11.09 8.19 -13.55
C THR A 300 -12.35 8.30 -12.68
N GLU A 301 -13.38 7.50 -13.02
CA GLU A 301 -14.67 7.47 -12.31
C GLU A 301 -14.90 6.08 -11.69
N PRO A 302 -15.62 5.96 -10.56
CA PRO A 302 -15.99 4.67 -9.99
C PRO A 302 -16.79 3.81 -10.97
N GLU A 303 -16.46 2.55 -11.05
CA GLU A 303 -17.11 1.59 -11.95
C GLU A 303 -18.47 1.12 -11.45
N THR A 304 -19.24 0.56 -12.35
CA THR A 304 -20.52 -0.10 -12.05
C THR A 304 -20.64 -1.34 -12.90
N THR A 305 -20.82 -2.47 -12.25
CA THR A 305 -21.01 -3.75 -12.93
C THR A 305 -22.46 -3.90 -13.43
N ARG A 306 -22.69 -4.81 -14.37
CA ARG A 306 -24.05 -5.14 -14.83
C ARG A 306 -24.86 -5.85 -13.74
N ALA A 307 -26.17 -5.68 -13.74
CA ALA A 307 -27.05 -6.47 -12.91
C ALA A 307 -27.11 -7.95 -13.37
N GLN A 308 -27.33 -8.85 -12.42
CA GLN A 308 -27.56 -10.27 -12.69
C GLN A 308 -28.94 -10.53 -13.32
N ASP A 309 -28.99 -11.48 -14.24
CA ASP A 309 -30.25 -12.00 -14.76
C ASP A 309 -31.04 -12.76 -13.68
N ARG A 310 -32.38 -12.92 -13.89
CA ARG A 310 -33.20 -13.71 -12.96
C ARG A 310 -32.72 -15.15 -12.76
N LYS A 311 -32.04 -15.74 -13.77
CA LYS A 311 -31.54 -17.13 -13.74
C LYS A 311 -30.08 -17.21 -13.29
N GLU A 312 -29.41 -16.11 -13.09
CA GLU A 312 -28.05 -16.03 -12.59
C GLU A 312 -28.05 -15.88 -11.08
N LEU A 313 -27.15 -16.59 -10.43
CA LEU A 313 -26.73 -16.35 -9.06
C LEU A 313 -25.51 -15.41 -9.11
N ALA A 314 -25.60 -14.31 -8.39
CA ALA A 314 -24.52 -13.35 -8.21
C ALA A 314 -23.91 -13.50 -6.82
N VAL A 315 -22.61 -13.75 -6.74
CA VAL A 315 -21.86 -13.87 -5.49
C VAL A 315 -20.71 -12.88 -5.52
N ALA A 316 -20.63 -12.00 -4.53
CA ALA A 316 -19.59 -11.00 -4.39
C ALA A 316 -18.73 -11.23 -3.15
N ALA A 317 -17.49 -10.72 -3.16
CA ALA A 317 -16.66 -10.52 -1.97
C ALA A 317 -16.36 -9.03 -1.83
N TYR A 318 -16.31 -8.56 -0.60
CA TYR A 318 -16.00 -7.16 -0.28
C TYR A 318 -15.32 -7.05 1.09
N ASN A 319 -14.02 -6.78 1.08
CA ASN A 319 -13.33 -6.34 2.28
C ASN A 319 -13.76 -4.89 2.59
N VAL A 320 -14.32 -4.67 3.77
CA VAL A 320 -14.91 -3.38 4.18
C VAL A 320 -14.02 -2.59 5.14
N GLU A 321 -12.76 -2.95 5.21
CA GLU A 321 -11.71 -2.27 5.96
C GLU A 321 -12.12 -1.92 7.40
N ASN A 322 -12.08 -2.94 8.27
CA ASN A 322 -12.31 -2.79 9.72
C ASN A 322 -13.63 -2.09 10.09
N LEU A 323 -14.73 -2.42 9.40
CA LEU A 323 -16.04 -1.80 9.64
C LEU A 323 -16.57 -2.11 11.04
N ASN A 324 -16.89 -1.07 11.82
CA ASN A 324 -17.36 -1.17 13.20
C ASN A 324 -18.33 -0.02 13.58
N PRO A 325 -19.04 -0.10 14.72
CA PRO A 325 -20.02 0.90 15.10
C PRO A 325 -19.45 2.30 15.40
N SER A 326 -18.14 2.44 15.61
CA SER A 326 -17.51 3.76 15.87
C SER A 326 -17.22 4.53 14.58
N ASN A 327 -17.24 3.87 13.40
CA ASN A 327 -17.11 4.56 12.13
C ASN A 327 -18.27 5.55 11.93
N ASP A 328 -18.01 6.62 11.20
CA ASP A 328 -19.05 7.58 10.87
C ASP A 328 -20.12 6.98 9.92
N GLN A 329 -21.27 7.65 9.81
CA GLN A 329 -22.35 7.18 8.94
C GLN A 329 -21.94 7.24 7.46
N ALA A 330 -21.07 8.16 7.09
CA ALA A 330 -20.61 8.31 5.72
C ALA A 330 -19.84 7.07 5.21
N LYS A 331 -19.02 6.41 6.06
CA LYS A 331 -18.38 5.13 5.68
C LYS A 331 -19.42 4.05 5.41
N PHE A 332 -20.42 3.89 6.28
CA PHE A 332 -21.51 2.92 6.07
C PHE A 332 -22.32 3.22 4.80
N ASP A 333 -22.63 4.49 4.56
CA ASP A 333 -23.43 4.90 3.39
C ASP A 333 -22.66 4.65 2.08
N ARG A 334 -21.35 4.91 2.06
CA ARG A 334 -20.49 4.68 0.89
C ARG A 334 -20.30 3.19 0.60
N LEU A 335 -20.03 2.37 1.62
CA LEU A 335 -19.95 0.91 1.46
C LEU A 335 -21.29 0.33 1.00
N ALA A 336 -22.40 0.83 1.54
CA ALA A 336 -23.74 0.44 1.12
C ALA A 336 -24.03 0.83 -0.34
N ALA A 337 -23.61 2.04 -0.77
CA ALA A 337 -23.69 2.45 -2.17
C ALA A 337 -22.87 1.52 -3.07
N GLY A 338 -21.69 1.08 -2.62
CA GLY A 338 -20.87 0.05 -3.30
C GLY A 338 -21.66 -1.21 -3.58
N VAL A 339 -22.34 -1.75 -2.56
CA VAL A 339 -23.18 -2.96 -2.71
C VAL A 339 -24.38 -2.73 -3.63
N VAL A 340 -25.06 -1.59 -3.50
CA VAL A 340 -26.34 -1.35 -4.19
C VAL A 340 -26.15 -0.84 -5.61
N HIS A 341 -25.32 0.20 -5.77
CA HIS A 341 -25.23 0.91 -7.04
C HIS A 341 -24.10 0.39 -7.91
N HIS A 342 -22.98 0.02 -7.31
CA HIS A 342 -21.79 -0.42 -8.06
C HIS A 342 -21.78 -1.93 -8.31
N LEU A 343 -22.13 -2.75 -7.31
CA LEU A 343 -22.27 -4.22 -7.45
C LEU A 343 -23.67 -4.67 -7.91
N ALA A 344 -24.63 -3.75 -8.09
CA ALA A 344 -26.01 -4.02 -8.52
C ALA A 344 -26.76 -5.02 -7.61
N SER A 345 -26.57 -4.92 -6.28
CA SER A 345 -27.23 -5.74 -5.27
C SER A 345 -27.08 -7.25 -5.51
N PRO A 346 -25.90 -7.86 -5.31
CA PRO A 346 -25.66 -9.29 -5.48
C PRO A 346 -26.61 -10.16 -4.64
N ASP A 347 -26.79 -11.42 -5.03
CA ASP A 347 -27.62 -12.36 -4.24
C ASP A 347 -26.93 -12.77 -2.92
N ILE A 348 -25.59 -12.86 -2.95
CA ILE A 348 -24.74 -13.18 -1.79
C ILE A 348 -23.54 -12.21 -1.81
N VAL A 349 -23.17 -11.68 -0.64
CA VAL A 349 -21.93 -10.93 -0.44
C VAL A 349 -21.17 -11.57 0.72
N ALA A 350 -19.97 -12.05 0.46
CA ALA A 350 -19.00 -12.35 1.51
C ALA A 350 -18.35 -11.03 1.93
N LEU A 351 -18.41 -10.71 3.21
CA LEU A 351 -17.78 -9.55 3.80
C LEU A 351 -16.55 -10.00 4.59
N GLU A 352 -15.46 -9.30 4.42
CA GLU A 352 -14.25 -9.40 5.20
C GLU A 352 -14.09 -8.16 6.09
N GLU A 353 -13.37 -8.29 7.21
CA GLU A 353 -13.07 -7.20 8.16
C GLU A 353 -14.28 -6.55 8.85
N ILE A 354 -15.32 -7.32 9.08
CA ILE A 354 -16.37 -6.92 10.03
C ILE A 354 -15.79 -7.04 11.45
N GLN A 355 -15.70 -5.93 12.16
CA GLN A 355 -15.34 -5.90 13.58
C GLN A 355 -16.55 -6.18 14.46
N ASP A 356 -16.27 -6.46 15.74
CA ASP A 356 -17.32 -6.59 16.76
C ASP A 356 -17.98 -5.25 17.12
N ASP A 357 -18.91 -5.31 18.07
CA ASP A 357 -19.74 -4.19 18.44
C ASP A 357 -19.01 -3.12 19.29
N SER A 358 -17.81 -3.44 19.80
CA SER A 358 -16.92 -2.49 20.49
C SER A 358 -15.82 -1.92 19.58
N GLY A 359 -15.66 -2.46 18.37
CA GLY A 359 -14.66 -2.03 17.39
C GLY A 359 -13.23 -2.32 17.88
N PRO A 360 -12.28 -1.36 17.81
CA PRO A 360 -10.88 -1.61 18.20
C PRO A 360 -10.67 -1.65 19.74
N VAL A 361 -11.73 -1.68 20.53
CA VAL A 361 -11.63 -1.71 22.00
C VAL A 361 -11.54 -3.17 22.46
N ASP A 362 -10.43 -3.54 23.08
CA ASP A 362 -10.20 -4.88 23.65
C ASP A 362 -10.90 -5.00 25.00
N ASP A 363 -12.19 -5.36 24.98
CA ASP A 363 -13.08 -5.47 26.15
C ASP A 363 -13.76 -6.84 26.30
N GLY A 364 -13.38 -7.80 25.45
CA GLY A 364 -13.94 -9.15 25.41
C GLY A 364 -15.25 -9.26 24.63
N THR A 365 -15.73 -8.20 23.98
CA THR A 365 -16.88 -8.24 23.07
C THR A 365 -16.49 -9.02 21.81
N VAL A 366 -17.35 -9.96 21.40
CA VAL A 366 -17.13 -10.74 20.17
C VAL A 366 -18.33 -10.73 19.22
N THR A 367 -19.47 -10.17 19.65
CA THR A 367 -20.67 -10.04 18.80
C THR A 367 -20.51 -8.90 17.80
N ALA A 368 -21.10 -9.01 16.61
CA ALA A 368 -21.08 -7.98 15.58
C ALA A 368 -22.51 -7.58 15.11
N ASP A 369 -23.50 -7.82 15.94
CA ASP A 369 -24.91 -7.61 15.59
C ASP A 369 -25.23 -6.12 15.33
N VAL A 370 -24.62 -5.19 16.09
CA VAL A 370 -24.77 -3.75 15.91
C VAL A 370 -24.14 -3.31 14.60
N THR A 371 -22.91 -3.76 14.33
CA THR A 371 -22.18 -3.46 13.08
C THR A 371 -22.98 -3.91 11.86
N LEU A 372 -23.43 -5.17 11.87
CA LEU A 372 -24.18 -5.79 10.76
C LEU A 372 -25.58 -5.21 10.57
N THR A 373 -26.30 -4.93 11.67
CA THR A 373 -27.61 -4.25 11.60
C THR A 373 -27.46 -2.88 10.97
N ARG A 374 -26.49 -2.09 11.43
CA ARG A 374 -26.24 -0.75 10.89
C ARG A 374 -25.87 -0.78 9.41
N PHE A 375 -25.05 -1.76 8.99
CA PHE A 375 -24.67 -1.90 7.60
C PHE A 375 -25.85 -2.33 6.71
N THR A 376 -26.63 -3.33 7.12
CA THR A 376 -27.81 -3.76 6.36
C THR A 376 -28.90 -2.69 6.31
N ASP A 377 -29.05 -1.85 7.35
CA ASP A 377 -29.95 -0.71 7.33
C ASP A 377 -29.47 0.39 6.37
N ALA A 378 -28.14 0.63 6.27
CA ALA A 378 -27.55 1.55 5.28
C ALA A 378 -27.79 1.04 3.84
N ILE A 379 -27.68 -0.28 3.59
CA ILE A 379 -28.00 -0.89 2.29
C ILE A 379 -29.47 -0.64 1.92
N VAL A 380 -30.40 -0.81 2.86
CA VAL A 380 -31.83 -0.50 2.63
C VAL A 380 -32.03 0.99 2.37
N ALA A 381 -31.36 1.86 3.10
CA ALA A 381 -31.42 3.31 2.91
C ALA A 381 -30.90 3.74 1.53
N ALA A 382 -29.89 3.03 0.99
CA ALA A 382 -29.39 3.20 -0.37
C ALA A 382 -30.32 2.64 -1.47
N GLY A 383 -31.46 2.02 -1.09
CA GLY A 383 -32.43 1.44 -2.03
C GLY A 383 -32.20 -0.03 -2.36
N GLY A 384 -31.28 -0.69 -1.67
CA GLY A 384 -31.01 -2.12 -1.82
C GLY A 384 -32.02 -3.03 -1.10
N PRO A 385 -31.92 -4.34 -1.30
CA PRO A 385 -32.76 -5.30 -0.58
C PRO A 385 -32.36 -5.38 0.90
N ARG A 386 -33.28 -5.84 1.74
CA ARG A 386 -32.94 -6.18 3.13
C ARG A 386 -32.23 -7.53 3.17
N TYR A 387 -30.90 -7.47 3.27
CA TYR A 387 -30.10 -8.68 3.44
C TYR A 387 -30.30 -9.30 4.82
N ALA A 388 -30.34 -10.63 4.85
CA ALA A 388 -30.07 -11.41 6.05
C ALA A 388 -28.58 -11.74 6.12
N TRP A 389 -28.07 -12.05 7.33
CA TRP A 389 -26.65 -12.43 7.46
C TRP A 389 -26.47 -13.74 8.21
N ARG A 390 -25.30 -14.37 7.98
CA ARG A 390 -24.79 -15.51 8.73
C ARG A 390 -23.29 -15.35 8.94
N GLY A 391 -22.84 -15.51 10.18
CA GLY A 391 -21.46 -15.50 10.58
C GLY A 391 -21.24 -16.40 11.78
N ILE A 392 -20.02 -16.49 12.26
CA ILE A 392 -19.64 -17.16 13.51
C ILE A 392 -18.73 -16.18 14.26
N ASP A 393 -19.12 -15.86 15.50
CA ASP A 393 -18.29 -15.05 16.37
C ASP A 393 -16.97 -15.76 16.68
N PRO A 394 -15.82 -15.08 16.66
CA PRO A 394 -14.55 -15.67 17.05
C PRO A 394 -14.46 -15.88 18.56
N GLU A 395 -13.46 -16.65 19.00
CA GLU A 395 -12.95 -16.50 20.35
C GLU A 395 -12.19 -15.18 20.45
N ASP A 396 -12.33 -14.48 21.57
CA ASP A 396 -11.72 -13.19 21.80
C ASP A 396 -10.21 -13.20 21.56
N GLY A 397 -9.73 -12.31 20.69
CA GLY A 397 -8.31 -12.14 20.35
C GLY A 397 -7.67 -13.30 19.58
N ARG A 398 -8.45 -14.29 19.08
CA ARG A 398 -7.90 -15.52 18.45
C ARG A 398 -7.80 -15.51 16.93
N ASP A 399 -8.51 -14.62 16.27
CA ASP A 399 -8.57 -14.60 14.81
C ASP A 399 -7.64 -13.56 14.17
N GLY A 400 -6.77 -12.89 14.96
CA GLY A 400 -5.83 -11.89 14.47
C GLY A 400 -6.50 -10.63 13.91
N GLY A 401 -5.80 -9.90 13.07
CA GLY A 401 -6.25 -8.64 12.51
C GLY A 401 -6.08 -7.46 13.47
N GLN A 402 -6.98 -6.47 13.39
CA GLN A 402 -6.96 -5.32 14.28
C GLN A 402 -7.10 -5.77 15.74
N PRO A 403 -6.15 -5.47 16.63
CA PRO A 403 -6.27 -5.81 18.05
C PRO A 403 -7.57 -5.28 18.67
N GLY A 404 -8.26 -6.12 19.43
CA GLY A 404 -9.56 -5.83 20.02
C GLY A 404 -10.75 -5.90 19.06
N GLY A 405 -10.53 -5.89 17.73
CA GLY A 405 -11.61 -5.80 16.76
C GLY A 405 -12.30 -7.13 16.43
N ASN A 406 -11.71 -8.27 16.79
CA ASN A 406 -12.28 -9.59 16.56
C ASN A 406 -12.86 -9.78 15.14
N ILE A 407 -12.08 -9.36 14.12
CA ILE A 407 -12.53 -9.33 12.72
C ILE A 407 -12.91 -10.71 12.18
N ARG A 408 -13.91 -10.75 11.32
CA ARG A 408 -14.50 -11.99 10.82
C ARG A 408 -14.99 -11.90 9.40
N ASN A 409 -15.23 -13.09 8.81
CA ASN A 409 -15.97 -13.25 7.58
C ASN A 409 -17.47 -13.39 7.88
N VAL A 410 -18.33 -12.75 7.06
CA VAL A 410 -19.80 -12.81 7.20
C VAL A 410 -20.43 -12.95 5.82
N PHE A 411 -21.46 -13.77 5.70
CA PHE A 411 -22.33 -13.79 4.52
C PHE A 411 -23.50 -12.83 4.71
N LEU A 412 -23.66 -11.87 3.80
CA LEU A 412 -24.96 -11.24 3.54
C LEU A 412 -25.64 -11.99 2.40
N PHE A 413 -26.96 -12.17 2.46
CA PHE A 413 -27.70 -12.76 1.36
C PHE A 413 -29.10 -12.18 1.24
N ASN A 414 -29.58 -12.04 -0.01
CA ASN A 414 -30.92 -11.57 -0.32
C ASN A 414 -31.92 -12.75 -0.21
N PRO A 415 -32.80 -12.82 0.83
CA PRO A 415 -33.69 -13.94 1.06
C PRO A 415 -34.80 -14.08 -0.01
N ASP A 416 -35.07 -13.03 -0.79
CA ASP A 416 -36.04 -13.10 -1.90
C ASP A 416 -35.46 -13.80 -3.14
N ARG A 417 -34.15 -13.99 -3.17
CA ARG A 417 -33.41 -14.54 -4.32
C ARG A 417 -32.76 -15.89 -4.00
N VAL A 418 -32.20 -16.04 -2.81
CA VAL A 418 -31.44 -17.21 -2.40
C VAL A 418 -31.81 -17.60 -0.97
N SER A 419 -31.87 -18.87 -0.67
CA SER A 419 -32.08 -19.36 0.70
C SER A 419 -30.77 -19.91 1.27
N PHE A 420 -30.49 -19.58 2.53
CA PHE A 420 -29.42 -20.19 3.31
C PHE A 420 -29.92 -21.50 3.95
N THR A 421 -29.08 -22.53 3.97
CA THR A 421 -29.38 -23.80 4.62
C THR A 421 -28.73 -23.82 5.99
N ASP A 422 -29.50 -23.45 7.02
CA ASP A 422 -29.00 -23.49 8.40
C ASP A 422 -28.80 -24.93 8.89
N ARG A 423 -27.61 -25.23 9.42
CA ARG A 423 -27.26 -26.48 10.12
C ARG A 423 -26.55 -26.11 11.43
N PRO A 424 -27.30 -26.21 12.55
CA PRO A 424 -26.81 -25.74 13.85
C PRO A 424 -25.62 -26.54 14.37
N GLY A 425 -24.90 -25.98 15.35
CA GLY A 425 -23.77 -26.60 16.04
C GLY A 425 -22.39 -26.13 15.57
N GLY A 426 -22.31 -25.21 14.57
CA GLY A 426 -21.08 -24.51 14.24
C GLY A 426 -20.79 -23.41 15.27
N ASP A 427 -19.56 -23.35 15.74
CA ASP A 427 -19.04 -22.30 16.62
C ASP A 427 -17.59 -21.93 16.25
N ALA A 428 -16.93 -21.13 17.08
CA ALA A 428 -15.58 -20.65 16.85
C ALA A 428 -14.54 -21.77 16.64
N THR A 429 -14.75 -22.92 17.27
CA THR A 429 -13.79 -24.03 17.36
C THR A 429 -14.26 -25.32 16.71
N THR A 430 -15.56 -25.43 16.43
CA THR A 430 -16.16 -26.62 15.83
C THR A 430 -16.00 -26.63 14.31
N ALA A 431 -15.27 -27.63 13.81
CA ALA A 431 -15.08 -27.82 12.38
C ALA A 431 -16.36 -28.28 11.67
N THR A 432 -16.69 -27.65 10.55
CA THR A 432 -17.62 -28.25 9.60
C THR A 432 -16.93 -29.32 8.77
N SER A 433 -17.64 -30.38 8.44
CA SER A 433 -17.16 -31.49 7.61
C SER A 433 -18.12 -31.76 6.47
N VAL A 434 -17.67 -32.49 5.46
CA VAL A 434 -18.45 -32.82 4.28
C VAL A 434 -19.13 -34.17 4.46
N VAL A 435 -20.43 -34.20 4.28
CA VAL A 435 -21.23 -35.43 4.35
C VAL A 435 -22.06 -35.64 3.06
N LYS A 436 -22.43 -36.86 2.81
CA LYS A 436 -23.36 -37.18 1.71
C LYS A 436 -24.81 -37.16 2.20
N GLN A 437 -25.60 -36.20 1.70
CA GLN A 437 -27.01 -36.10 2.01
C GLN A 437 -27.86 -36.16 0.73
N ARG A 438 -28.78 -37.12 0.64
CA ARG A 438 -29.65 -37.32 -0.56
C ARG A 438 -28.87 -37.38 -1.87
N GLY A 439 -27.64 -37.95 -1.83
CA GLY A 439 -26.78 -38.12 -3.00
C GLY A 439 -25.92 -36.90 -3.35
N LYS A 440 -26.06 -35.79 -2.63
CA LYS A 440 -25.29 -34.54 -2.83
C LYS A 440 -24.33 -34.33 -1.67
N ALA A 441 -23.30 -33.50 -1.91
CA ALA A 441 -22.42 -32.99 -0.85
C ALA A 441 -23.21 -32.00 0.02
N ALA A 442 -23.04 -32.08 1.31
CA ALA A 442 -23.61 -31.20 2.32
C ALA A 442 -22.62 -30.98 3.46
N LEU A 443 -22.75 -29.89 4.17
CA LEU A 443 -21.93 -29.55 5.34
C LEU A 443 -22.56 -30.14 6.62
N THR A 444 -21.75 -30.48 7.62
CA THR A 444 -22.28 -30.86 8.96
C THR A 444 -22.81 -29.64 9.70
N HIS A 445 -22.17 -28.49 9.55
CA HIS A 445 -22.57 -27.20 10.10
C HIS A 445 -22.58 -26.13 9.00
N SER A 446 -23.60 -25.28 8.98
CA SER A 446 -23.76 -24.18 8.02
C SER A 446 -24.55 -23.04 8.70
N PRO A 447 -23.90 -21.87 9.00
CA PRO A 447 -22.48 -21.62 8.74
C PRO A 447 -21.57 -22.54 9.58
N GLY A 448 -20.37 -22.80 9.07
CA GLY A 448 -19.37 -23.61 9.77
C GLY A 448 -17.95 -23.19 9.42
N ARG A 449 -17.03 -23.33 10.35
CA ARG A 449 -15.61 -23.04 10.13
C ARG A 449 -14.88 -24.24 9.50
N VAL A 450 -14.02 -23.97 8.52
CA VAL A 450 -13.20 -24.99 7.89
C VAL A 450 -11.94 -25.20 8.72
N ASP A 451 -11.78 -26.40 9.27
CA ASP A 451 -10.58 -26.87 9.98
C ASP A 451 -10.00 -25.85 11.00
N PRO A 452 -10.82 -25.28 11.92
CA PRO A 452 -10.42 -24.17 12.77
C PRO A 452 -9.26 -24.51 13.75
N ALA A 453 -9.02 -25.79 14.00
CA ALA A 453 -7.92 -26.27 14.86
C ALA A 453 -6.58 -26.41 14.15
N ASN A 454 -6.52 -26.19 12.83
CA ASN A 454 -5.28 -26.26 12.07
C ASN A 454 -4.35 -25.09 12.44
N PRO A 455 -3.07 -25.35 12.76
CA PRO A 455 -2.11 -24.28 13.06
C PRO A 455 -1.95 -23.22 11.97
N ALA A 456 -2.31 -23.51 10.73
CA ALA A 456 -2.36 -22.53 9.66
C ALA A 456 -3.27 -21.32 9.99
N TRP A 457 -4.24 -21.50 10.88
CA TRP A 457 -5.19 -20.47 11.30
C TRP A 457 -4.82 -19.80 12.63
N ASP A 458 -3.65 -20.07 13.19
CA ASP A 458 -3.20 -19.40 14.41
C ASP A 458 -3.10 -17.89 14.17
N SER A 459 -3.73 -17.10 15.05
CA SER A 459 -3.81 -15.63 14.92
C SER A 459 -4.28 -15.15 13.53
N SER A 460 -5.19 -15.91 12.90
CA SER A 460 -5.73 -15.61 11.56
C SER A 460 -7.21 -16.00 11.49
N ARG A 461 -7.96 -15.34 10.62
CA ARG A 461 -9.41 -15.58 10.40
C ARG A 461 -9.60 -16.95 9.80
N LYS A 462 -10.53 -17.72 10.37
CA LYS A 462 -10.86 -19.07 9.89
C LYS A 462 -11.87 -18.97 8.74
N PRO A 463 -11.74 -19.78 7.66
CA PRO A 463 -12.67 -19.75 6.55
C PRO A 463 -14.09 -20.09 7.00
N LEU A 464 -15.07 -19.35 6.50
CA LEU A 464 -16.48 -19.53 6.76
C LEU A 464 -17.15 -20.25 5.58
N ALA A 465 -17.68 -21.45 5.80
CA ALA A 465 -18.42 -22.22 4.79
C ALA A 465 -19.92 -22.13 5.02
N GLY A 466 -20.68 -21.89 3.95
CA GLY A 466 -22.14 -21.84 3.98
C GLY A 466 -22.79 -22.60 2.83
N GLU A 467 -23.92 -23.27 3.09
CA GLU A 467 -24.78 -23.90 2.08
C GLU A 467 -25.88 -22.94 1.66
N PHE A 468 -25.96 -22.63 0.38
CA PHE A 468 -27.02 -21.84 -0.22
C PHE A 468 -27.85 -22.69 -1.20
N SER A 469 -29.09 -22.29 -1.43
CA SER A 469 -29.92 -22.88 -2.46
C SER A 469 -30.49 -21.78 -3.36
N PHE A 470 -30.11 -21.81 -4.62
CA PHE A 470 -30.66 -20.93 -5.65
C PHE A 470 -31.53 -21.72 -6.60
N ARG A 471 -32.85 -21.41 -6.63
CA ARG A 471 -33.83 -22.10 -7.48
C ARG A 471 -33.79 -23.62 -7.34
N GLY A 472 -33.53 -24.12 -6.11
CA GLY A 472 -33.46 -25.55 -5.79
C GLY A 472 -32.10 -26.22 -6.11
N THR A 473 -31.15 -25.48 -6.64
CA THR A 473 -29.78 -25.96 -6.84
C THR A 473 -28.90 -25.55 -5.66
N PRO A 474 -28.21 -26.50 -4.98
CA PRO A 474 -27.31 -26.19 -3.89
C PRO A 474 -26.00 -25.64 -4.42
N VAL A 475 -25.47 -24.61 -3.72
CA VAL A 475 -24.18 -24.00 -3.93
C VAL A 475 -23.49 -23.87 -2.56
N ILE A 476 -22.23 -24.27 -2.46
CA ILE A 476 -21.41 -24.08 -1.26
C ILE A 476 -20.51 -22.86 -1.51
N VAL A 477 -20.55 -21.91 -0.60
CA VAL A 477 -19.70 -20.70 -0.62
C VAL A 477 -18.75 -20.76 0.56
N ILE A 478 -17.47 -20.48 0.32
CA ILE A 478 -16.41 -20.46 1.34
C ILE A 478 -15.76 -19.07 1.29
N ALA A 479 -16.09 -18.24 2.30
CA ALA A 479 -15.51 -16.92 2.48
C ALA A 479 -14.17 -17.03 3.22
N ASN A 480 -13.18 -16.28 2.78
CA ASN A 480 -11.81 -16.34 3.28
C ASN A 480 -11.29 -14.94 3.57
N HIS A 481 -10.43 -14.85 4.56
CA HIS A 481 -9.52 -13.73 4.76
C HIS A 481 -8.23 -14.32 5.33
N PHE A 482 -7.24 -14.52 4.45
CA PHE A 482 -5.98 -15.16 4.81
C PHE A 482 -5.07 -14.22 5.61
N ASN A 483 -3.93 -14.74 6.07
CA ASN A 483 -2.94 -13.95 6.78
C ASN A 483 -2.37 -12.85 5.89
N SER A 484 -2.24 -11.64 6.45
CA SER A 484 -1.71 -10.48 5.71
C SER A 484 -0.23 -10.65 5.37
N LYS A 485 0.30 -9.73 4.54
CA LYS A 485 1.73 -9.69 4.17
C LYS A 485 2.62 -9.08 5.26
N GLY A 486 2.09 -8.89 6.47
CA GLY A 486 2.86 -8.38 7.61
C GLY A 486 4.10 -9.23 7.91
N GLY A 487 5.26 -8.58 8.03
CA GLY A 487 6.55 -9.22 8.25
C GLY A 487 7.30 -9.64 6.99
N ASP A 488 6.73 -9.46 5.81
CA ASP A 488 7.46 -9.57 4.55
C ASP A 488 8.43 -8.40 4.40
N GLN A 489 9.58 -8.64 3.77
CA GLN A 489 10.52 -7.57 3.46
C GLN A 489 9.98 -6.69 2.33
N SER A 490 10.32 -5.40 2.40
CA SER A 490 10.02 -4.43 1.34
C SER A 490 10.65 -4.81 0.00
N LEU A 491 10.04 -4.42 -1.10
CA LEU A 491 10.67 -4.51 -2.43
C LEU A 491 12.01 -3.75 -2.48
N TYR A 492 12.14 -2.68 -1.69
CA TYR A 492 13.36 -1.87 -1.57
C TYR A 492 14.31 -2.38 -0.48
N SER A 493 14.10 -3.61 0.02
CA SER A 493 14.98 -4.24 1.01
C SER A 493 16.41 -4.36 0.49
N ARG A 494 17.37 -4.27 1.42
CA ARG A 494 18.77 -4.60 1.13
C ARG A 494 19.00 -6.09 0.82
N TYR A 495 18.04 -6.96 1.14
CA TYR A 495 18.06 -8.36 0.76
C TYR A 495 17.31 -8.56 -0.55
N GLN A 496 17.98 -9.09 -1.57
CA GLN A 496 17.41 -9.30 -2.91
C GLN A 496 17.61 -10.74 -3.40
N PRO A 497 16.52 -11.43 -3.76
CA PRO A 497 15.13 -10.98 -3.67
C PRO A 497 14.64 -10.89 -2.22
N PRO A 498 13.63 -10.04 -1.93
CA PRO A 498 13.10 -9.88 -0.57
C PRO A 498 12.43 -11.17 -0.08
N THR A 499 12.60 -11.45 1.22
CA THR A 499 11.97 -12.62 1.86
C THR A 499 10.49 -12.36 2.10
N ARG A 500 9.63 -13.29 1.70
CA ARG A 500 8.18 -13.30 1.91
C ARG A 500 7.81 -14.26 3.03
N SER A 501 8.11 -13.90 4.27
CA SER A 501 7.97 -14.78 5.44
C SER A 501 6.51 -15.15 5.74
N SER A 502 5.58 -14.25 5.45
CA SER A 502 4.14 -14.44 5.67
C SER A 502 3.51 -15.44 4.68
N GLU A 503 4.12 -15.65 3.51
CA GLU A 503 3.65 -16.59 2.48
C GLU A 503 3.59 -18.04 3.01
N VAL A 504 4.46 -18.40 3.94
CA VAL A 504 4.47 -19.74 4.56
C VAL A 504 3.13 -20.07 5.21
N GLN A 505 2.55 -19.12 5.96
CA GLN A 505 1.25 -19.32 6.59
C GLN A 505 0.13 -19.33 5.55
N ARG A 506 0.14 -18.41 4.59
CA ARG A 506 -0.87 -18.38 3.52
C ARG A 506 -0.87 -19.65 2.66
N LEU A 507 0.30 -20.19 2.37
CA LEU A 507 0.41 -21.47 1.67
C LEU A 507 -0.28 -22.61 2.44
N ALA A 508 -0.04 -22.72 3.75
CA ALA A 508 -0.69 -23.72 4.59
C ALA A 508 -2.22 -23.49 4.70
N GLN A 509 -2.67 -22.25 4.72
CA GLN A 509 -4.09 -21.88 4.67
C GLN A 509 -4.74 -22.31 3.36
N ALA A 510 -4.07 -22.08 2.24
CA ALA A 510 -4.50 -22.50 0.91
C ALA A 510 -4.64 -24.02 0.79
N GLU A 511 -3.67 -24.77 1.32
CA GLU A 511 -3.70 -26.24 1.36
C GLU A 511 -4.90 -26.77 2.17
N SER A 512 -5.21 -26.14 3.31
CA SER A 512 -6.39 -26.50 4.14
C SER A 512 -7.71 -26.29 3.37
N VAL A 513 -7.88 -25.13 2.71
CA VAL A 513 -9.07 -24.86 1.89
C VAL A 513 -9.16 -25.80 0.69
N ASN A 514 -8.05 -26.04 -0.02
CA ASN A 514 -8.00 -26.98 -1.14
C ASN A 514 -8.42 -28.39 -0.70
N ALA A 515 -7.93 -28.88 0.44
CA ALA A 515 -8.29 -30.18 0.99
C ALA A 515 -9.80 -30.28 1.29
N PHE A 516 -10.39 -29.23 1.86
CA PHE A 516 -11.84 -29.19 2.13
C PHE A 516 -12.66 -29.22 0.83
N VAL A 517 -12.25 -28.49 -0.20
CA VAL A 517 -12.89 -28.53 -1.52
C VAL A 517 -12.76 -29.92 -2.16
N ARG A 518 -11.60 -30.58 -2.01
CA ARG A 518 -11.44 -31.98 -2.46
C ARG A 518 -12.43 -32.92 -1.80
N ASP A 519 -12.70 -32.76 -0.52
CA ASP A 519 -13.70 -33.57 0.18
C ASP A 519 -15.10 -33.34 -0.35
N ILE A 520 -15.47 -32.10 -0.67
CA ILE A 520 -16.75 -31.79 -1.34
C ILE A 520 -16.83 -32.51 -2.70
N LEU A 521 -15.80 -32.37 -3.53
CA LEU A 521 -15.76 -32.96 -4.87
C LEU A 521 -15.66 -34.49 -4.86
N ARG A 522 -15.10 -35.10 -3.81
CA ARG A 522 -15.09 -36.56 -3.61
C ARG A 522 -16.49 -37.08 -3.37
N VAL A 523 -17.32 -36.34 -2.63
CA VAL A 523 -18.74 -36.68 -2.37
C VAL A 523 -19.60 -36.40 -3.59
N GLN A 524 -19.38 -35.26 -4.26
CA GLN A 524 -20.15 -34.83 -5.43
C GLN A 524 -19.19 -34.15 -6.45
N LYS A 525 -18.73 -34.90 -7.44
CA LYS A 525 -17.73 -34.48 -8.43
C LYS A 525 -18.08 -33.16 -9.15
N ASN A 526 -19.36 -32.88 -9.35
CA ASN A 526 -19.86 -31.68 -10.01
C ASN A 526 -20.56 -30.71 -9.02
N ALA A 527 -20.17 -30.74 -7.74
CA ALA A 527 -20.65 -29.78 -6.78
C ALA A 527 -20.27 -28.35 -7.23
N GLN A 528 -21.18 -27.41 -7.03
CA GLN A 528 -20.93 -26.01 -7.29
C GLN A 528 -20.36 -25.37 -6.01
N VAL A 529 -19.09 -25.02 -6.06
CA VAL A 529 -18.36 -24.42 -4.96
C VAL A 529 -17.77 -23.11 -5.44
N VAL A 530 -17.97 -22.05 -4.67
CA VAL A 530 -17.32 -20.74 -4.83
C VAL A 530 -16.43 -20.52 -3.61
N VAL A 531 -15.16 -20.29 -3.80
CA VAL A 531 -14.17 -19.88 -2.79
C VAL A 531 -13.79 -18.44 -3.11
N LEU A 532 -13.98 -17.52 -2.18
CA LEU A 532 -13.74 -16.10 -2.46
C LEU A 532 -13.33 -15.35 -1.20
N GLY A 533 -12.89 -14.11 -1.40
CA GLY A 533 -12.48 -13.18 -0.35
C GLY A 533 -11.03 -12.74 -0.48
N ASP A 534 -10.54 -12.07 0.55
CA ASP A 534 -9.18 -11.58 0.63
C ASP A 534 -8.22 -12.74 0.92
N ILE A 535 -7.54 -13.20 -0.13
CA ILE A 535 -6.51 -14.26 -0.06
C ILE A 535 -5.17 -13.67 0.39
N ASN A 536 -5.04 -12.35 0.42
CA ASN A 536 -3.82 -11.65 0.79
C ASN A 536 -2.60 -12.08 -0.04
N ASP A 537 -2.82 -12.63 -1.24
CA ASP A 537 -1.74 -13.06 -2.11
C ASP A 537 -2.10 -12.96 -3.60
N PHE A 538 -1.07 -12.84 -4.42
CA PHE A 538 -1.18 -12.55 -5.83
C PHE A 538 -1.71 -13.74 -6.64
N GLU A 539 -2.30 -13.46 -7.80
CA GLU A 539 -2.82 -14.47 -8.72
C GLU A 539 -1.73 -15.41 -9.25
N PHE A 540 -0.47 -14.97 -9.22
CA PHE A 540 0.72 -15.75 -9.64
C PHE A 540 1.51 -16.36 -8.47
N SER A 541 1.00 -16.28 -7.24
CA SER A 541 1.69 -16.77 -6.04
C SER A 541 1.57 -18.28 -5.84
N ALA A 542 2.49 -18.85 -5.05
CA ALA A 542 2.42 -20.24 -4.59
C ALA A 542 1.12 -20.53 -3.81
N THR A 543 0.58 -19.54 -3.10
CA THR A 543 -0.70 -19.63 -2.38
C THR A 543 -1.86 -19.91 -3.35
N THR A 544 -1.93 -19.19 -4.47
CA THR A 544 -2.95 -19.40 -5.50
C THR A 544 -2.77 -20.73 -6.22
N ASP A 545 -1.53 -21.13 -6.49
CA ASP A 545 -1.21 -22.45 -7.04
C ASP A 545 -1.69 -23.58 -6.11
N ALA A 546 -1.49 -23.45 -4.79
CA ALA A 546 -1.98 -24.40 -3.80
C ALA A 546 -3.51 -24.48 -3.75
N LEU A 547 -4.22 -23.33 -3.81
CA LEU A 547 -5.69 -23.29 -3.89
C LEU A 547 -6.22 -24.05 -5.12
N THR A 548 -5.54 -23.95 -6.26
CA THR A 548 -5.97 -24.56 -7.53
C THR A 548 -5.40 -25.94 -7.76
N ALA A 549 -4.50 -26.43 -6.89
CA ALA A 549 -3.80 -27.70 -7.05
C ALA A 549 -4.75 -28.88 -7.27
N GLY A 550 -4.42 -29.74 -8.24
CA GLY A 550 -5.26 -30.89 -8.62
C GLY A 550 -6.52 -30.52 -9.43
N GLY A 551 -6.65 -29.27 -9.88
CA GLY A 551 -7.77 -28.78 -10.69
C GLY A 551 -9.11 -28.78 -9.96
N VAL A 552 -9.09 -28.70 -8.63
CA VAL A 552 -10.32 -28.65 -7.81
C VAL A 552 -11.00 -27.29 -7.85
N LEU A 553 -10.19 -26.24 -8.08
CA LEU A 553 -10.62 -24.88 -8.28
C LEU A 553 -9.92 -24.27 -9.49
N ARG A 554 -10.49 -23.23 -10.05
CA ARG A 554 -9.85 -22.33 -11.03
C ARG A 554 -10.12 -20.90 -10.63
N SER A 555 -9.11 -20.05 -10.69
CA SER A 555 -9.25 -18.63 -10.38
C SER A 555 -10.00 -17.91 -11.51
N ALA A 556 -11.01 -17.13 -11.13
CA ALA A 556 -11.83 -16.36 -12.05
C ALA A 556 -11.08 -15.14 -12.61
N VAL A 557 -10.09 -14.62 -11.90
CA VAL A 557 -9.32 -13.43 -12.30
C VAL A 557 -8.68 -13.58 -13.68
N PHE A 558 -8.29 -14.80 -14.06
CA PHE A 558 -7.72 -15.05 -15.38
C PHE A 558 -8.72 -14.97 -16.54
N SER A 559 -10.02 -14.76 -16.26
CA SER A 559 -11.01 -14.46 -17.30
C SER A 559 -11.01 -12.99 -17.73
N LEU A 560 -10.40 -12.11 -16.93
CA LEU A 560 -10.23 -10.69 -17.25
C LEU A 560 -8.98 -10.46 -18.10
N PRO A 561 -8.96 -9.39 -18.90
CA PRO A 561 -7.73 -8.85 -19.48
C PRO A 561 -6.68 -8.60 -18.38
N ALA A 562 -5.41 -8.66 -18.73
CA ALA A 562 -4.35 -8.55 -17.72
C ALA A 562 -4.30 -7.18 -17.03
N ASP A 563 -4.62 -6.14 -17.74
CA ASP A 563 -4.66 -4.74 -17.32
C ASP A 563 -5.87 -4.36 -16.43
N GLU A 564 -6.81 -5.31 -16.23
CA GLU A 564 -7.96 -5.19 -15.32
C GLU A 564 -7.83 -6.08 -14.07
N ARG A 565 -6.67 -6.75 -13.87
CA ARG A 565 -6.45 -7.69 -12.77
C ARG A 565 -5.81 -7.01 -11.58
N TYR A 566 -6.59 -6.35 -10.75
CA TYR A 566 -6.18 -5.83 -9.43
C TYR A 566 -7.41 -5.54 -8.58
N THR A 567 -7.25 -5.64 -7.27
CA THR A 567 -8.28 -5.36 -6.26
C THR A 567 -7.78 -4.40 -5.19
N TYR A 568 -6.49 -4.07 -5.22
CA TYR A 568 -5.79 -3.32 -4.19
C TYR A 568 -4.61 -2.56 -4.80
N ILE A 569 -4.29 -1.38 -4.26
CA ILE A 569 -3.10 -0.63 -4.68
C ILE A 569 -2.20 -0.43 -3.46
N PHE A 570 -0.98 -0.95 -3.53
CA PHE A 570 0.02 -0.79 -2.50
C PHE A 570 1.30 -0.17 -3.04
N ASN A 571 1.70 0.97 -2.47
CA ASN A 571 2.90 1.67 -2.91
C ASN A 571 2.94 1.90 -4.42
N GLY A 572 1.81 2.32 -5.02
CA GLY A 572 1.67 2.55 -6.45
C GLY A 572 1.66 1.29 -7.32
N ASN A 573 1.63 0.09 -6.74
CA ASN A 573 1.44 -1.17 -7.44
C ASN A 573 -0.01 -1.67 -7.31
N ALA A 574 -0.71 -1.78 -8.41
CA ALA A 574 -2.01 -2.42 -8.50
C ALA A 574 -1.85 -3.95 -8.41
N GLN A 575 -2.49 -4.60 -7.43
CA GLN A 575 -2.28 -5.99 -7.05
C GLN A 575 -3.60 -6.75 -6.94
N VAL A 576 -3.58 -8.03 -7.26
CA VAL A 576 -4.68 -8.95 -6.91
C VAL A 576 -4.42 -9.47 -5.50
N LEU A 577 -5.25 -9.10 -4.53
CA LEU A 577 -5.27 -9.70 -3.19
C LEU A 577 -6.56 -10.49 -2.96
N ASP A 578 -7.69 -9.93 -3.41
CA ASP A 578 -8.98 -10.59 -3.35
C ASP A 578 -9.16 -11.50 -4.57
N GLN A 579 -9.60 -12.73 -4.33
CA GLN A 579 -9.76 -13.70 -5.40
C GLN A 579 -11.08 -14.45 -5.29
N THR A 580 -11.66 -14.75 -6.46
CA THR A 580 -12.80 -15.67 -6.60
C THR A 580 -12.35 -16.90 -7.38
N LEU A 581 -12.52 -18.08 -6.77
CA LEU A 581 -12.18 -19.35 -7.38
C LEU A 581 -13.44 -20.24 -7.44
N VAL A 582 -13.57 -21.02 -8.49
CA VAL A 582 -14.74 -21.86 -8.72
C VAL A 582 -14.38 -23.30 -9.01
N SER A 583 -15.20 -24.22 -8.50
CA SER A 583 -15.08 -25.64 -8.80
C SER A 583 -15.45 -25.97 -10.25
N PRO A 584 -15.02 -27.12 -10.82
CA PRO A 584 -15.38 -27.57 -12.16
C PRO A 584 -16.88 -27.75 -12.39
N GLY A 585 -17.71 -27.80 -11.33
CA GLY A 585 -19.16 -27.81 -11.42
C GLY A 585 -19.74 -26.53 -12.02
N ILE A 586 -19.06 -25.39 -11.84
CA ILE A 586 -19.42 -24.09 -12.42
C ILE A 586 -18.68 -23.94 -13.74
N LYS A 587 -19.32 -24.29 -14.85
CA LYS A 587 -18.66 -24.37 -16.17
C LYS A 587 -18.49 -23.01 -16.86
N LYS A 588 -19.50 -22.16 -16.74
CA LYS A 588 -19.55 -20.83 -17.34
C LYS A 588 -19.90 -19.82 -16.28
N PHE A 589 -19.21 -18.73 -16.26
CA PHE A 589 -19.45 -17.59 -15.39
C PHE A 589 -19.07 -16.29 -16.11
N ASP A 590 -19.55 -15.21 -15.58
CA ASP A 590 -19.14 -13.86 -15.79
C ASP A 590 -18.49 -13.35 -14.50
N TYR A 591 -17.33 -12.71 -14.59
CA TYR A 591 -16.58 -12.24 -13.42
C TYR A 591 -16.11 -10.81 -13.68
N ASP A 592 -16.15 -10.02 -12.62
CA ASP A 592 -15.82 -8.61 -12.65
C ASP A 592 -15.14 -8.18 -11.34
N ILE A 593 -14.15 -7.31 -11.43
CA ILE A 593 -13.60 -6.53 -10.34
C ILE A 593 -14.14 -5.12 -10.53
N VAL A 594 -14.76 -4.54 -9.52
CA VAL A 594 -15.46 -3.26 -9.66
C VAL A 594 -14.64 -2.19 -8.95
N HIS A 595 -13.85 -1.43 -9.70
CA HIS A 595 -12.92 -0.44 -9.16
C HIS A 595 -13.68 0.79 -8.67
N ILE A 596 -13.89 0.85 -7.34
CA ILE A 596 -14.62 1.92 -6.66
C ILE A 596 -13.90 2.48 -5.42
N ASN A 597 -12.80 1.87 -5.04
CA ASN A 597 -12.09 2.20 -3.80
C ASN A 597 -10.59 2.42 -4.02
N SER A 598 -9.84 1.37 -4.40
CA SER A 598 -8.37 1.35 -4.35
C SER A 598 -7.70 2.46 -5.15
N GLU A 599 -8.37 3.00 -6.15
CA GLU A 599 -7.88 4.07 -7.03
C GLU A 599 -8.17 5.48 -6.51
N PHE A 600 -9.00 5.65 -5.48
CA PHE A 600 -9.56 6.93 -5.09
C PHE A 600 -9.05 7.40 -3.72
N ALA A 601 -8.66 8.66 -3.63
CA ALA A 601 -8.17 9.26 -2.38
C ALA A 601 -9.26 9.35 -1.29
N ASP A 602 -10.53 9.31 -1.68
CA ASP A 602 -11.68 9.32 -0.78
C ASP A 602 -12.31 7.93 -0.58
N GLN A 603 -11.56 6.86 -0.80
CA GLN A 603 -12.00 5.46 -0.69
C GLN A 603 -12.76 5.15 0.60
N ALA A 604 -13.75 4.23 0.53
CA ALA A 604 -14.49 3.72 1.69
C ALA A 604 -13.84 2.46 2.28
N SER A 605 -13.05 1.77 1.49
CA SER A 605 -12.17 0.64 1.79
C SER A 605 -10.93 0.75 0.92
N ASP A 606 -9.83 0.14 1.31
CA ASP A 606 -8.62 0.02 0.49
C ASP A 606 -8.70 -1.11 -0.55
N HIS A 607 -9.76 -1.94 -0.50
CA HIS A 607 -10.02 -3.01 -1.44
C HIS A 607 -11.18 -2.69 -2.38
N ASP A 608 -11.06 -3.13 -3.64
CA ASP A 608 -12.15 -3.15 -4.60
C ASP A 608 -12.94 -4.45 -4.53
N PRO A 609 -14.28 -4.38 -4.50
CA PRO A 609 -15.11 -5.57 -4.47
C PRO A 609 -15.09 -6.32 -5.80
N GLN A 610 -15.28 -7.63 -5.73
CA GLN A 610 -15.37 -8.52 -6.87
C GLN A 610 -16.70 -9.27 -6.91
N ILE A 611 -17.14 -9.64 -8.10
CA ILE A 611 -18.40 -10.32 -8.29
C ILE A 611 -18.33 -11.40 -9.37
N ILE A 612 -18.93 -12.55 -9.09
CA ILE A 612 -19.10 -13.62 -10.07
C ILE A 612 -20.59 -13.92 -10.29
N ARG A 613 -20.98 -14.14 -11.53
CA ARG A 613 -22.35 -14.50 -11.94
C ARG A 613 -22.33 -15.79 -12.73
N PHE A 614 -23.19 -16.72 -12.37
CA PHE A 614 -23.31 -17.99 -13.09
C PHE A 614 -24.72 -18.55 -12.99
N LYS A 615 -25.02 -19.56 -13.81
CA LYS A 615 -26.30 -20.28 -13.79
C LYS A 615 -26.08 -21.63 -13.13
N PRO A 616 -26.49 -21.79 -11.85
CA PRO A 616 -26.33 -23.04 -11.11
C PRO A 616 -27.09 -24.23 -11.68
#